data_3f263737eb7d4be1fe535fd46024fd42
#
_entry.id   3f263737eb7d4be1fe535fd46024fd42
#
_cell.length_a   1.000
_cell.length_b   1.000
_cell.length_c   1.000
_cell.angle_alpha   90.00
_cell.angle_beta   90.00
_cell.angle_gamma   90.00
#
_symmetry.space_group_name_H-M   'P 1'
#
loop_
_entity.id
_entity.type
_entity.pdbx_description
1 polymer ?
#
loop_
_entity_poly.entity_id
_entity_poly.type
_entity_poly.pdbx_seq_one_letter_code
_entity_poly.pdbx_strand_id
1 'polypeptide(L)'
;VEAQSRYNPDPHAHPGLHAIAVFEAAKGVIALLAAAGLAWAGPTALQHTLDGVAVKLHLNPSHGPVASLLRGINPESLGVAIAVTLAYALMRFVEAWGLWRAKAWGSWLGCIGAAIYLPFELYALVAHPGWLEAGVLAVNLLVVWVLGRDLAKRRR
;
A
#
# COMPACT_ATOMS: atom_id res chain seq x y z
N VAL A 1 7.28 29.84 -32.34
CA VAL A 1 6.27 29.93 -31.28
C VAL A 1 5.92 28.49 -30.95
N GLU A 2 6.58 27.88 -29.97
CA GLU A 2 6.22 26.56 -29.45
C GLU A 2 4.85 26.65 -28.78
N ALA A 3 3.88 25.95 -29.35
CA ALA A 3 2.60 25.76 -28.72
C ALA A 3 2.85 25.04 -27.39
N GLN A 4 2.85 25.80 -26.28
CA GLN A 4 2.83 25.22 -24.91
C GLN A 4 1.66 24.26 -24.89
N SER A 5 1.95 22.95 -24.83
CA SER A 5 0.94 21.93 -24.72
C SER A 5 0.25 22.11 -23.37
N ARG A 6 -0.89 22.83 -23.37
CA ARG A 6 -1.72 22.98 -22.18
C ARG A 6 -2.04 21.57 -21.66
N TYR A 7 -1.87 21.38 -20.33
CA TYR A 7 -2.27 20.14 -19.69
C TYR A 7 -3.71 19.77 -20.10
N ASN A 8 -3.86 18.59 -20.67
CA ASN A 8 -5.18 18.10 -21.06
C ASN A 8 -5.92 17.59 -19.81
N PRO A 9 -7.04 18.21 -19.40
CA PRO A 9 -7.80 17.78 -18.22
C PRO A 9 -8.64 16.52 -18.44
N ASP A 10 -8.69 15.98 -19.66
CA ASP A 10 -9.45 14.77 -19.98
C ASP A 10 -8.83 13.56 -19.28
N PRO A 11 -9.56 12.87 -18.39
CA PRO A 11 -9.08 11.68 -17.73
C PRO A 11 -8.59 10.59 -18.70
N HIS A 12 -9.27 10.43 -19.85
CA HIS A 12 -8.93 9.42 -20.85
C HIS A 12 -7.58 9.68 -21.56
N ALA A 13 -7.05 10.90 -21.49
CA ALA A 13 -5.73 11.24 -22.03
C ALA A 13 -4.56 10.74 -21.15
N HIS A 14 -4.85 10.16 -19.99
CA HIS A 14 -3.85 9.76 -18.98
C HIS A 14 -3.91 8.26 -18.62
N PRO A 15 -3.60 7.34 -19.54
CA PRO A 15 -3.71 5.89 -19.30
C PRO A 15 -2.83 5.42 -18.14
N GLY A 16 -1.68 6.08 -17.90
CA GLY A 16 -0.82 5.76 -16.75
C GLY A 16 -1.48 6.04 -15.40
N LEU A 17 -2.27 7.11 -15.29
CA LEU A 17 -3.02 7.41 -14.06
C LEU A 17 -4.12 6.37 -13.82
N HIS A 18 -4.79 5.92 -14.87
CA HIS A 18 -5.81 4.86 -14.76
C HIS A 18 -5.20 3.54 -14.34
N ALA A 19 -4.05 3.14 -14.87
CA ALA A 19 -3.36 1.92 -14.46
C ALA A 19 -2.98 1.97 -12.97
N ILE A 20 -2.46 3.11 -12.50
CA ILE A 20 -2.14 3.31 -11.08
C ILE A 20 -3.43 3.32 -10.25
N ALA A 21 -4.51 3.96 -10.71
CA ALA A 21 -5.80 3.98 -10.02
C ALA A 21 -6.36 2.56 -9.80
N VAL A 22 -6.29 1.70 -10.81
CA VAL A 22 -6.69 0.28 -10.70
C VAL A 22 -5.80 -0.46 -9.70
N PHE A 23 -4.50 -0.23 -9.72
CA PHE A 23 -3.56 -0.83 -8.79
C PHE A 23 -3.84 -0.40 -7.33
N GLU A 24 -4.11 0.90 -7.09
CA GLU A 24 -4.48 1.41 -5.77
C GLU A 24 -5.84 0.87 -5.31
N ALA A 25 -6.82 0.78 -6.21
CA ALA A 25 -8.11 0.15 -5.90
C ALA A 25 -7.95 -1.33 -5.53
N ALA A 26 -7.12 -2.08 -6.23
CA ALA A 26 -6.84 -3.48 -5.92
C ALA A 26 -6.23 -3.64 -4.52
N LYS A 27 -5.28 -2.78 -4.13
CA LYS A 27 -4.75 -2.75 -2.75
C LYS A 27 -5.84 -2.46 -1.73
N GLY A 28 -6.74 -1.52 -2.02
CA GLY A 28 -7.91 -1.22 -1.19
C GLY A 28 -8.83 -2.43 -1.00
N VAL A 29 -9.11 -3.17 -2.08
CA VAL A 29 -9.92 -4.40 -2.02
C VAL A 29 -9.24 -5.47 -1.17
N ILE A 30 -7.93 -5.70 -1.37
CA ILE A 30 -7.17 -6.68 -0.58
C ILE A 30 -7.20 -6.30 0.91
N ALA A 31 -7.01 -5.03 1.25
CA ALA A 31 -7.09 -4.55 2.63
C ALA A 31 -8.51 -4.74 3.22
N LEU A 32 -9.56 -4.48 2.44
CA LEU A 32 -10.93 -4.70 2.87
C LEU A 32 -11.22 -6.19 3.16
N LEU A 33 -10.74 -7.07 2.28
CA LEU A 33 -10.86 -8.52 2.47
C LEU A 33 -10.05 -9.00 3.69
N ALA A 34 -8.86 -8.43 3.91
CA ALA A 34 -8.06 -8.72 5.10
C ALA A 34 -8.77 -8.28 6.38
N ALA A 35 -9.35 -7.07 6.43
CA ALA A 35 -10.12 -6.59 7.56
C ALA A 35 -11.35 -7.47 7.84
N ALA A 36 -12.08 -7.87 6.78
CA ALA A 36 -13.21 -8.78 6.91
C ALA A 36 -12.78 -10.17 7.40
N GLY A 37 -11.67 -10.69 6.90
CA GLY A 37 -11.07 -11.95 7.35
C GLY A 37 -10.67 -11.91 8.83
N LEU A 38 -10.01 -10.82 9.27
CA LEU A 38 -9.65 -10.61 10.67
C LEU A 38 -10.89 -10.54 11.57
N ALA A 39 -11.92 -9.82 11.13
CA ALA A 39 -13.18 -9.70 11.88
C ALA A 39 -13.90 -11.05 12.03
N TRP A 40 -13.87 -11.86 10.97
CA TRP A 40 -14.51 -13.18 10.96
C TRP A 40 -13.73 -14.23 11.76
N ALA A 41 -12.41 -14.27 11.60
CA ALA A 41 -11.55 -15.25 12.22
C ALA A 41 -11.41 -15.06 13.76
N GLY A 42 -11.40 -13.81 14.20
CA GLY A 42 -11.20 -13.46 15.59
C GLY A 42 -9.74 -13.60 16.09
N PRO A 43 -9.47 -13.22 17.35
CA PRO A 43 -8.11 -13.15 17.87
C PRO A 43 -7.45 -14.53 18.01
N THR A 44 -8.20 -15.56 18.38
CA THR A 44 -7.68 -16.92 18.59
C THR A 44 -7.20 -17.54 17.28
N ALA A 45 -7.99 -17.43 16.20
CA ALA A 45 -7.60 -17.96 14.90
C ALA A 45 -6.39 -17.22 14.32
N LEU A 46 -6.31 -15.90 14.55
CA LEU A 46 -5.14 -15.11 14.17
C LEU A 46 -3.89 -15.57 14.90
N GLN A 47 -3.97 -15.77 16.22
CA GLN A 47 -2.85 -16.31 17.03
C GLN A 47 -2.37 -17.64 16.46
N HIS A 48 -3.27 -18.62 16.28
CA HIS A 48 -2.91 -19.94 15.74
C HIS A 48 -2.26 -19.87 14.37
N THR A 49 -2.76 -18.97 13.48
CA THR A 49 -2.20 -18.81 12.15
C THR A 49 -0.78 -18.25 12.23
N LEU A 50 -0.57 -17.22 13.06
CA LEU A 50 0.75 -16.61 13.26
C LEU A 50 1.74 -17.53 13.96
N ASP A 51 1.29 -18.33 14.94
CA ASP A 51 2.10 -19.39 15.54
C ASP A 51 2.60 -20.36 14.48
N GLY A 52 1.71 -20.82 13.60
CA GLY A 52 2.06 -21.72 12.50
C GLY A 52 3.06 -21.10 11.51
N VAL A 53 2.91 -19.82 11.20
CA VAL A 53 3.86 -19.08 10.35
C VAL A 53 5.20 -18.91 11.05
N ALA A 54 5.20 -18.53 12.33
CA ALA A 54 6.43 -18.37 13.11
C ALA A 54 7.25 -19.68 13.14
N VAL A 55 6.60 -20.82 13.38
CA VAL A 55 7.24 -22.13 13.34
C VAL A 55 7.84 -22.42 11.95
N LYS A 56 7.11 -22.16 10.86
CA LYS A 56 7.61 -22.36 9.50
C LYS A 56 8.81 -21.48 9.17
N LEU A 57 8.89 -20.29 9.74
CA LEU A 57 10.01 -19.36 9.59
C LEU A 57 11.15 -19.64 10.61
N HIS A 58 11.09 -20.75 11.34
CA HIS A 58 12.07 -21.11 12.38
C HIS A 58 12.18 -20.07 13.52
N LEU A 59 11.12 -19.28 13.73
CA LEU A 59 11.00 -18.35 14.84
C LEU A 59 10.38 -19.05 16.06
N ASN A 60 10.83 -18.71 17.27
CA ASN A 60 10.30 -19.32 18.48
C ASN A 60 9.02 -18.58 18.94
N PRO A 61 7.81 -19.19 18.82
CA PRO A 61 6.58 -18.54 19.22
C PRO A 61 6.41 -18.45 20.75
N SER A 62 7.21 -19.18 21.54
CA SER A 62 7.10 -19.24 23.00
C SER A 62 8.01 -18.27 23.74
N HIS A 63 9.08 -17.78 23.08
CA HIS A 63 10.09 -16.91 23.69
C HIS A 63 10.53 -15.77 22.77
N GLY A 64 10.92 -14.64 23.36
CA GLY A 64 11.44 -13.48 22.64
C GLY A 64 10.38 -12.54 22.06
N PRO A 65 10.76 -11.66 21.11
CA PRO A 65 9.88 -10.63 20.56
C PRO A 65 8.61 -11.17 19.90
N VAL A 66 8.70 -12.33 19.23
CA VAL A 66 7.55 -12.97 18.57
C VAL A 66 6.51 -13.40 19.61
N ALA A 67 6.94 -14.02 20.70
CA ALA A 67 6.05 -14.43 21.79
C ALA A 67 5.35 -13.23 22.45
N SER A 68 6.02 -12.09 22.58
CA SER A 68 5.41 -10.88 23.14
C SER A 68 4.35 -10.28 22.20
N LEU A 69 4.59 -10.30 20.88
CA LEU A 69 3.62 -9.88 19.88
C LEU A 69 2.38 -10.79 19.87
N LEU A 70 2.57 -12.12 19.89
CA LEU A 70 1.46 -13.08 19.90
C LEU A 70 0.59 -12.94 21.15
N ARG A 71 1.20 -12.72 22.32
CA ARG A 71 0.48 -12.46 23.57
C ARG A 71 -0.27 -11.12 23.59
N GLY A 72 0.18 -10.15 22.80
CA GLY A 72 -0.51 -8.87 22.62
C GLY A 72 -1.78 -8.94 21.77
N ILE A 73 -2.03 -10.06 21.08
CA ILE A 73 -3.25 -10.25 20.28
C ILE A 73 -4.41 -10.58 21.21
N ASN A 74 -5.29 -9.61 21.37
CA ASN A 74 -6.51 -9.70 22.15
C ASN A 74 -7.67 -9.01 21.37
N PRO A 75 -8.92 -9.11 21.82
CA PRO A 75 -10.04 -8.50 21.10
C PRO A 75 -9.90 -6.99 20.85
N GLU A 76 -9.26 -6.27 21.78
CA GLU A 76 -9.05 -4.82 21.65
C GLU A 76 -8.00 -4.51 20.60
N SER A 77 -6.83 -5.14 20.63
CA SER A 77 -5.77 -4.96 19.63
C SER A 77 -6.23 -5.40 18.24
N LEU A 78 -7.04 -6.46 18.15
CA LEU A 78 -7.65 -6.89 16.90
C LEU A 78 -8.62 -5.85 16.35
N GLY A 79 -9.45 -5.24 17.21
CA GLY A 79 -10.35 -4.15 16.84
C GLY A 79 -9.60 -2.94 16.27
N VAL A 80 -8.49 -2.56 16.91
CA VAL A 80 -7.61 -1.49 16.40
C VAL A 80 -7.01 -1.88 15.04
N ALA A 81 -6.51 -3.11 14.90
CA ALA A 81 -5.94 -3.58 13.63
C ALA A 81 -6.97 -3.54 12.50
N ILE A 82 -8.20 -4.00 12.76
CA ILE A 82 -9.31 -3.94 11.79
C ILE A 82 -9.60 -2.48 11.43
N ALA A 83 -9.74 -1.59 12.41
CA ALA A 83 -10.03 -0.18 12.18
C ALA A 83 -8.94 0.51 11.33
N VAL A 84 -7.66 0.26 11.63
CA VAL A 84 -6.53 0.78 10.87
C VAL A 84 -6.52 0.24 9.43
N THR A 85 -6.80 -1.06 9.27
CA THR A 85 -6.86 -1.69 7.95
C THR A 85 -8.02 -1.14 7.12
N LEU A 86 -9.19 -0.90 7.72
CA LEU A 86 -10.33 -0.27 7.06
C LEU A 86 -10.03 1.19 6.67
N ALA A 87 -9.39 1.95 7.56
CA ALA A 87 -8.96 3.32 7.26
C ALA A 87 -7.96 3.35 6.10
N TYR A 88 -7.02 2.41 6.07
CA TYR A 88 -6.10 2.23 4.95
C TYR A 88 -6.84 1.90 3.64
N ALA A 89 -7.79 0.95 3.67
CA ALA A 89 -8.59 0.58 2.51
C ALA A 89 -9.37 1.79 1.97
N LEU A 90 -10.01 2.57 2.85
CA LEU A 90 -10.73 3.78 2.48
C LEU A 90 -9.80 4.80 1.81
N MET A 91 -8.62 5.03 2.39
CA MET A 91 -7.63 5.93 1.82
C MET A 91 -7.21 5.50 0.41
N ARG A 92 -7.00 4.19 0.17
CA ARG A 92 -6.68 3.63 -1.15
C ARG A 92 -7.79 3.87 -2.16
N PHE A 93 -9.06 3.72 -1.77
CA PHE A 93 -10.19 4.00 -2.67
C PHE A 93 -10.32 5.48 -2.99
N VAL A 94 -10.12 6.37 -2.01
CA VAL A 94 -10.12 7.82 -2.23
C VAL A 94 -9.01 8.21 -3.21
N GLU A 95 -7.81 7.68 -3.02
CA GLU A 95 -6.66 7.88 -3.90
C GLU A 95 -6.95 7.38 -5.32
N ALA A 96 -7.42 6.13 -5.45
CA ALA A 96 -7.80 5.52 -6.72
C ALA A 96 -8.86 6.38 -7.46
N TRP A 97 -9.86 6.87 -6.75
CA TRP A 97 -10.89 7.74 -7.32
C TRP A 97 -10.32 9.08 -7.79
N GLY A 98 -9.42 9.70 -7.02
CA GLY A 98 -8.72 10.92 -7.41
C GLY A 98 -7.86 10.75 -8.67
N LEU A 99 -7.12 9.65 -8.75
CA LEU A 99 -6.30 9.29 -9.91
C LEU A 99 -7.17 8.98 -11.13
N TRP A 100 -8.27 8.24 -10.95
CA TRP A 100 -9.22 7.93 -12.02
C TRP A 100 -9.82 9.18 -12.64
N ARG A 101 -10.11 10.18 -11.82
CA ARG A 101 -10.60 11.49 -12.24
C ARG A 101 -9.51 12.45 -12.69
N ALA A 102 -8.27 12.00 -12.82
CA ALA A 102 -7.09 12.81 -13.13
C ALA A 102 -6.99 14.09 -12.27
N LYS A 103 -7.37 14.02 -10.98
CA LYS A 103 -7.28 15.16 -10.07
C LYS A 103 -5.85 15.31 -9.54
N ALA A 104 -5.38 16.55 -9.46
CA ALA A 104 -4.02 16.85 -8.99
C ALA A 104 -3.76 16.32 -7.56
N TRP A 105 -4.73 16.43 -6.68
CA TRP A 105 -4.61 15.92 -5.30
C TRP A 105 -4.45 14.40 -5.23
N GLY A 106 -5.08 13.64 -6.17
CA GLY A 106 -4.89 12.19 -6.28
C GLY A 106 -3.44 11.84 -6.65
N SER A 107 -2.86 12.54 -7.63
CA SER A 107 -1.45 12.37 -8.00
C SER A 107 -0.51 12.77 -6.86
N TRP A 108 -0.84 13.80 -6.06
CA TRP A 108 -0.08 14.17 -4.87
C TRP A 108 -0.12 13.11 -3.80
N LEU A 109 -1.32 12.60 -3.45
CA LEU A 109 -1.51 11.54 -2.46
C LEU A 109 -0.75 10.28 -2.85
N GLY A 110 -0.87 9.84 -4.09
CA GLY A 110 -0.18 8.65 -4.58
C GLY A 110 1.33 8.81 -4.60
N CYS A 111 1.83 9.98 -5.02
CA CYS A 111 3.26 10.26 -5.04
C CYS A 111 3.86 10.26 -3.62
N ILE A 112 3.21 10.93 -2.66
CA ILE A 112 3.65 10.97 -1.27
C ILE A 112 3.55 9.58 -0.65
N GLY A 113 2.41 8.88 -0.85
CA GLY A 113 2.19 7.54 -0.33
C GLY A 113 3.27 6.56 -0.80
N ALA A 114 3.56 6.52 -2.09
CA ALA A 114 4.62 5.67 -2.64
C ALA A 114 6.02 6.10 -2.14
N ALA A 115 6.29 7.41 -2.07
CA ALA A 115 7.60 7.92 -1.64
C ALA A 115 7.92 7.58 -0.18
N ILE A 116 6.92 7.53 0.70
CA ILE A 116 7.11 7.15 2.12
C ILE A 116 7.61 5.70 2.24
N TYR A 117 7.22 4.80 1.34
CA TYR A 117 7.65 3.40 1.38
C TYR A 117 9.06 3.19 0.83
N LEU A 118 9.56 4.06 -0.06
CA LEU A 118 10.86 3.89 -0.72
C LEU A 118 12.05 3.66 0.26
N PRO A 119 12.22 4.42 1.36
CA PRO A 119 13.33 4.16 2.27
C PRO A 119 13.23 2.79 2.97
N PHE A 120 12.02 2.34 3.28
CA PHE A 120 11.81 1.03 3.91
C PHE A 120 12.07 -0.11 2.90
N GLU A 121 11.66 0.06 1.66
CA GLU A 121 11.88 -0.91 0.58
C GLU A 121 13.36 -1.00 0.19
N LEU A 122 14.05 0.14 0.17
CA LEU A 122 15.48 0.18 -0.06
C LEU A 122 16.24 -0.54 1.08
N TYR A 123 15.84 -0.29 2.32
CA TYR A 123 16.39 -1.01 3.47
C TYR A 123 16.11 -2.52 3.37
N ALA A 124 14.89 -2.93 3.04
CA ALA A 124 14.53 -4.33 2.87
C ALA A 124 15.36 -5.00 1.78
N LEU A 125 15.56 -4.33 0.64
CA LEU A 125 16.38 -4.85 -0.46
C LEU A 125 17.84 -5.02 -0.08
N VAL A 126 18.39 -4.10 0.74
CA VAL A 126 19.78 -4.21 1.23
C VAL A 126 19.94 -5.30 2.28
N ALA A 127 18.97 -5.42 3.20
CA ALA A 127 19.00 -6.40 4.29
C ALA A 127 18.68 -7.83 3.81
N HIS A 128 17.77 -7.96 2.85
CA HIS A 128 17.30 -9.23 2.31
C HIS A 128 17.19 -9.12 0.78
N PRO A 129 18.34 -9.20 0.06
CA PRO A 129 18.34 -9.05 -1.39
C PRO A 129 17.54 -10.18 -2.05
N GLY A 130 16.44 -9.83 -2.69
CA GLY A 130 15.55 -10.76 -3.37
C GLY A 130 14.88 -10.12 -4.59
N TRP A 131 14.37 -10.95 -5.49
CA TRP A 131 13.67 -10.47 -6.68
C TRP A 131 12.30 -9.83 -6.33
N LEU A 132 11.66 -10.26 -5.24
CA LEU A 132 10.40 -9.69 -4.77
C LEU A 132 10.62 -8.27 -4.23
N GLU A 133 11.62 -8.06 -3.39
CA GLU A 133 11.99 -6.76 -2.83
C GLU A 133 12.38 -5.78 -3.94
N ALA A 134 13.18 -6.25 -4.91
CA ALA A 134 13.53 -5.47 -6.09
C ALA A 134 12.30 -5.12 -6.94
N GLY A 135 11.36 -6.05 -7.10
CA GLY A 135 10.12 -5.85 -7.84
C GLY A 135 9.21 -4.81 -7.18
N VAL A 136 9.02 -4.89 -5.86
CA VAL A 136 8.20 -3.92 -5.10
C VAL A 136 8.80 -2.52 -5.19
N LEU A 137 10.11 -2.39 -4.97
CA LEU A 137 10.82 -1.12 -5.11
C LEU A 137 10.68 -0.54 -6.52
N ALA A 138 10.84 -1.37 -7.57
CA ALA A 138 10.71 -0.94 -8.96
C ALA A 138 9.29 -0.42 -9.27
N VAL A 139 8.24 -1.10 -8.78
CA VAL A 139 6.84 -0.67 -8.96
C VAL A 139 6.60 0.68 -8.26
N ASN A 140 7.06 0.86 -7.02
CA ASN A 140 6.87 2.11 -6.29
C ASN A 140 7.67 3.27 -6.92
N LEU A 141 8.89 3.03 -7.39
CA LEU A 141 9.65 4.01 -8.17
C LEU A 141 8.93 4.41 -9.46
N LEU A 142 8.35 3.44 -10.17
CA LEU A 142 7.54 3.71 -11.37
C LEU A 142 6.32 4.59 -11.03
N VAL A 143 5.60 4.27 -9.95
CA VAL A 143 4.46 5.07 -9.47
C VAL A 143 4.88 6.49 -9.16
N VAL A 144 5.93 6.69 -8.38
CA VAL A 144 6.47 8.02 -8.05
C VAL A 144 6.86 8.78 -9.32
N TRP A 145 7.53 8.11 -10.26
CA TRP A 145 7.94 8.72 -11.52
C TRP A 145 6.74 9.16 -12.38
N VAL A 146 5.75 8.30 -12.58
CA VAL A 146 4.55 8.59 -13.39
C VAL A 146 3.76 9.74 -12.77
N LEU A 147 3.50 9.68 -11.45
CA LEU A 147 2.74 10.71 -10.75
C LEU A 147 3.51 12.02 -10.64
N GLY A 148 4.81 11.97 -10.39
CA GLY A 148 5.68 13.14 -10.38
C GLY A 148 5.73 13.82 -11.75
N ARG A 149 5.78 13.04 -12.83
CA ARG A 149 5.71 13.58 -14.20
C ARG A 149 4.35 14.24 -14.50
N ASP A 150 3.24 13.65 -14.04
CA ASP A 150 1.90 14.23 -14.17
C ASP A 150 1.84 15.58 -13.44
N LEU A 151 2.30 15.63 -12.20
CA LEU A 151 2.35 16.86 -11.42
C LEU A 151 3.25 17.95 -12.05
N ALA A 152 4.38 17.56 -12.60
CA ALA A 152 5.29 18.49 -13.30
C ALA A 152 4.64 19.09 -14.55
N LYS A 153 3.88 18.28 -15.32
CA LYS A 153 3.14 18.75 -16.49
C LYS A 153 2.01 19.73 -16.13
N ARG A 154 1.40 19.56 -14.96
CA ARG A 154 0.32 20.45 -14.48
C ARG A 154 0.82 21.85 -14.07
N ARG A 155 2.11 21.96 -13.73
CA ARG A 155 2.73 23.23 -13.32
C ARG A 155 3.24 24.09 -14.49
N ARG A 156 3.34 23.51 -15.68
CA ARG A 156 3.74 24.19 -16.90
C ARG A 156 2.53 24.66 -17.69
#